data_d343e2cfbd84afbd1a95573dcd796ae1
#
_entry.id   d343e2cfbd84afbd1a95573dcd796ae1
#
_cell.length_a   1.000
_cell.length_b   1.000
_cell.length_c   1.000
_cell.angle_alpha   90.00
_cell.angle_beta   90.00
_cell.angle_gamma   90.00
#
_symmetry.space_group_name_H-M   'P 1'
#
loop_
_entity.id
_entity.type
_entity.pdbx_description
1 polymer ?
#
loop_
_entity_poly.entity_id
_entity_poly.type
_entity_poly.pdbx_seq_one_letter_code
_entity_poly.pdbx_strand_id
1 'polypeptide(L)'
;MKKEDFEQALKRVRTDSPKRNFKQSIQLIVTLKGLNLKKPEEQLDAFVTMPHNRGKKVNVAAFVGAELIDQAKKVCNACVLDEEFKKYDADKKGVKRLADSNDFFLGQAALMPAIAKTFGRILGPKGKMPNPKAGCVVPPNANLTPLVEKLQKTVRVQAKTAPVVQLVVGNESMSDTDLMDNIMTVYNHITHALPGEENNVRHVLLKYAMGPVIRVGAQPAAKPESKSNPHEAKAESPKESPKEEKPAKEKSKAAKPKKSKKEAGE
;
A
#
# COMPACT_ATOMS: atom_id res chain seq x y z
N MET A 1 16.96 -17.72 -8.59
CA MET A 1 17.92 -16.59 -8.53
C MET A 1 18.90 -16.78 -7.39
N LYS A 2 20.18 -16.39 -7.57
CA LYS A 2 21.23 -16.58 -6.56
C LYS A 2 21.26 -15.43 -5.55
N LYS A 3 21.73 -15.70 -4.33
CA LYS A 3 21.90 -14.69 -3.27
C LYS A 3 22.83 -13.53 -3.70
N GLU A 4 23.87 -13.86 -4.44
CA GLU A 4 24.85 -12.90 -4.98
C GLU A 4 24.22 -11.83 -5.88
N ASP A 5 23.22 -12.20 -6.68
CA ASP A 5 22.50 -11.27 -7.57
C ASP A 5 21.75 -10.21 -6.78
N PHE A 6 21.15 -10.59 -5.65
CA PHE A 6 20.45 -9.69 -4.76
C PHE A 6 21.42 -8.76 -4.01
N GLU A 7 22.58 -9.25 -3.57
CA GLU A 7 23.61 -8.44 -2.93
C GLU A 7 24.14 -7.34 -3.87
N GLN A 8 24.44 -7.72 -5.12
CA GLN A 8 24.87 -6.75 -6.13
C GLN A 8 23.79 -5.71 -6.42
N ALA A 9 22.53 -6.13 -6.54
CA ALA A 9 21.42 -5.24 -6.76
C ALA A 9 21.24 -4.28 -5.56
N LEU A 10 21.35 -4.77 -4.31
CA LEU A 10 21.24 -3.95 -3.11
C LEU A 10 22.34 -2.89 -3.03
N LYS A 11 23.60 -3.27 -3.30
CA LYS A 11 24.73 -2.32 -3.38
C LYS A 11 24.47 -1.22 -4.41
N ARG A 12 23.96 -1.57 -5.59
CA ARG A 12 23.60 -0.60 -6.64
C ARG A 12 22.45 0.31 -6.18
N VAL A 13 21.40 -0.23 -5.55
CA VAL A 13 20.28 0.57 -5.02
C VAL A 13 20.82 1.63 -4.05
N ARG A 14 21.79 1.29 -3.19
CA ARG A 14 22.40 2.26 -2.26
C ARG A 14 23.27 3.30 -2.95
N THR A 15 24.00 2.92 -4.00
CA THR A 15 24.91 3.82 -4.73
C THR A 15 24.15 4.78 -5.65
N ASP A 16 23.16 4.27 -6.40
CA ASP A 16 22.46 5.04 -7.43
C ASP A 16 21.31 5.89 -6.87
N SER A 17 20.95 5.67 -5.61
CA SER A 17 19.85 6.42 -4.99
C SER A 17 20.32 7.72 -4.35
N PRO A 18 19.68 8.85 -4.63
CA PRO A 18 20.02 10.12 -4.00
C PRO A 18 19.68 10.09 -2.51
N LYS A 19 20.59 10.61 -1.70
CA LYS A 19 20.37 10.80 -0.26
C LYS A 19 19.21 11.77 -0.03
N ARG A 20 18.31 11.43 0.89
CA ARG A 20 17.16 12.24 1.28
C ARG A 20 17.20 12.57 2.77
N ASN A 21 16.48 13.61 3.17
CA ASN A 21 16.39 14.02 4.58
C ASN A 21 15.47 13.13 5.42
N PHE A 22 14.98 12.02 4.88
CA PHE A 22 14.12 11.04 5.55
C PHE A 22 14.59 9.62 5.26
N LYS A 23 14.31 8.70 6.19
CA LYS A 23 14.63 7.28 6.03
C LYS A 23 13.75 6.65 4.96
N GLN A 24 14.35 6.17 3.90
CA GLN A 24 13.64 5.52 2.80
C GLN A 24 13.39 4.04 3.09
N SER A 25 12.24 3.54 2.65
CA SER A 25 11.94 2.12 2.68
C SER A 25 12.47 1.43 1.42
N ILE A 26 12.96 0.20 1.57
CA ILE A 26 13.39 -0.65 0.46
C ILE A 26 12.21 -1.51 0.03
N GLN A 27 11.92 -1.50 -1.26
CA GLN A 27 10.82 -2.22 -1.87
C GLN A 27 11.34 -3.32 -2.77
N LEU A 28 10.77 -4.51 -2.61
CA LEU A 28 10.91 -5.64 -3.52
C LEU A 28 9.70 -5.67 -4.44
N ILE A 29 9.94 -5.70 -5.74
CA ILE A 29 8.90 -5.80 -6.77
C ILE A 29 9.17 -7.06 -7.58
N VAL A 30 8.22 -7.98 -7.58
CA VAL A 30 8.29 -9.20 -8.36
C VAL A 30 7.21 -9.14 -9.44
N THR A 31 7.64 -9.16 -10.69
CA THR A 31 6.73 -9.20 -11.84
C THR A 31 6.52 -10.64 -12.23
N LEU A 32 5.27 -11.05 -12.32
CA LEU A 32 4.85 -12.42 -12.61
C LEU A 32 4.47 -12.56 -14.09
N LYS A 33 4.51 -13.79 -14.61
CA LYS A 33 4.09 -14.13 -15.98
C LYS A 33 3.31 -15.44 -15.97
N GLY A 34 2.46 -15.63 -16.98
CA GLY A 34 1.76 -16.89 -17.19
C GLY A 34 0.66 -17.23 -16.18
N LEU A 35 0.18 -16.23 -15.40
CA LEU A 35 -0.88 -16.41 -14.42
C LEU A 35 -2.21 -15.86 -14.95
N ASN A 36 -3.27 -16.61 -14.77
CA ASN A 36 -4.63 -16.18 -15.06
C ASN A 36 -5.30 -15.68 -13.77
N LEU A 37 -5.17 -14.37 -13.51
CA LEU A 37 -5.71 -13.73 -12.30
C LEU A 37 -7.25 -13.77 -12.20
N LYS A 38 -7.96 -14.20 -13.24
CA LYS A 38 -9.41 -14.43 -13.17
C LYS A 38 -9.76 -15.67 -12.36
N LYS A 39 -8.86 -16.65 -12.30
CA LYS A 39 -9.03 -17.85 -11.48
C LYS A 39 -8.58 -17.60 -10.06
N PRO A 40 -9.42 -17.84 -9.04
CA PRO A 40 -9.04 -17.61 -7.64
C PRO A 40 -7.87 -18.49 -7.17
N GLU A 41 -7.65 -19.64 -7.79
CA GLU A 41 -6.57 -20.59 -7.49
C GLU A 41 -5.19 -20.05 -7.89
N GLU A 42 -5.12 -19.24 -8.94
CA GLU A 42 -3.89 -18.64 -9.43
C GLU A 42 -3.61 -17.24 -8.82
N GLN A 43 -4.54 -16.74 -8.00
CA GLN A 43 -4.35 -15.49 -7.26
C GLN A 43 -3.45 -15.72 -6.06
N LEU A 44 -2.41 -14.90 -5.94
CA LEU A 44 -1.55 -14.91 -4.76
C LEU A 44 -2.12 -13.99 -3.68
N ASP A 45 -2.46 -14.54 -2.52
CA ASP A 45 -2.83 -13.81 -1.30
C ASP A 45 -2.33 -14.56 -0.07
N ALA A 46 -1.10 -14.27 0.31
CA ALA A 46 -0.39 -14.91 1.39
C ALA A 46 0.17 -13.89 2.40
N PHE A 47 0.40 -14.34 3.61
CA PHE A 47 1.07 -13.57 4.66
C PHE A 47 2.42 -14.23 4.95
N VAL A 48 3.48 -13.45 4.85
CA VAL A 48 4.86 -13.91 5.06
C VAL A 48 5.40 -13.24 6.30
N THR A 49 5.92 -14.04 7.23
CA THR A 49 6.61 -13.52 8.41
C THR A 49 8.11 -13.44 8.08
N MET A 50 8.66 -12.23 8.13
CA MET A 50 10.09 -11.98 7.92
C MET A 50 10.88 -12.25 9.19
N PRO A 51 12.15 -12.65 9.11
CA PRO A 51 13.02 -12.82 10.29
C PRO A 51 13.26 -11.48 11.01
N HIS A 52 13.48 -10.41 10.26
CA HIS A 52 13.76 -9.08 10.81
C HIS A 52 12.62 -8.11 10.58
N ASN A 53 12.45 -7.13 11.47
CA ASN A 53 11.44 -6.09 11.33
C ASN A 53 11.71 -5.22 10.09
N ARG A 54 10.65 -4.83 9.39
CA ARG A 54 10.75 -3.96 8.20
C ARG A 54 11.15 -2.49 8.49
N GLY A 55 11.48 -2.16 9.76
CA GLY A 55 11.94 -0.83 10.18
C GLY A 55 10.84 0.21 10.39
N LYS A 56 9.57 -0.10 10.11
CA LYS A 56 8.42 0.75 10.44
C LYS A 56 7.52 0.01 11.42
N LYS A 57 7.18 0.66 12.54
CA LYS A 57 6.23 0.11 13.52
C LYS A 57 4.84 0.02 12.87
N VAL A 58 4.24 -1.14 12.99
CA VAL A 58 2.89 -1.44 12.49
C VAL A 58 1.87 -1.10 13.56
N ASN A 59 0.87 -0.34 13.20
CA ASN A 59 -0.25 -0.03 14.09
C ASN A 59 -1.27 -1.17 14.06
N VAL A 60 -1.56 -1.74 15.21
CA VAL A 60 -2.51 -2.84 15.35
C VAL A 60 -3.70 -2.37 16.19
N ALA A 61 -4.91 -2.60 15.68
CA ALA A 61 -6.14 -2.42 16.43
C ALA A 61 -6.74 -3.78 16.81
N ALA A 62 -7.43 -3.85 17.95
CA ALA A 62 -8.06 -5.08 18.42
C ALA A 62 -9.56 -4.90 18.63
N PHE A 63 -10.33 -5.85 18.12
CA PHE A 63 -11.76 -6.04 18.43
C PHE A 63 -11.88 -7.16 19.45
N VAL A 64 -12.13 -6.82 20.69
CA VAL A 64 -12.08 -7.74 21.82
C VAL A 64 -13.31 -7.61 22.71
N GLY A 65 -13.64 -8.71 23.38
CA GLY A 65 -14.59 -8.71 24.50
C GLY A 65 -13.94 -8.25 25.80
N ALA A 66 -14.70 -8.21 26.86
CA ALA A 66 -14.27 -7.77 28.19
C ALA A 66 -13.06 -8.54 28.73
N GLU A 67 -12.92 -9.83 28.36
CA GLU A 67 -11.85 -10.72 28.83
C GLU A 67 -10.44 -10.30 28.40
N LEU A 68 -10.29 -9.79 27.18
CA LEU A 68 -8.99 -9.46 26.59
C LEU A 68 -8.66 -7.96 26.62
N ILE A 69 -9.54 -7.13 27.20
CA ILE A 69 -9.41 -5.67 27.16
C ILE A 69 -8.10 -5.16 27.77
N ASP A 70 -7.69 -5.72 28.91
CA ASP A 70 -6.50 -5.26 29.64
C ASP A 70 -5.20 -5.60 28.89
N GLN A 71 -5.18 -6.75 28.24
CA GLN A 71 -4.05 -7.14 27.37
C GLN A 71 -4.03 -6.28 26.09
N ALA A 72 -5.19 -6.09 25.47
CA ALA A 72 -5.30 -5.32 24.24
C ALA A 72 -4.90 -3.86 24.45
N LYS A 73 -5.29 -3.21 25.55
CA LYS A 73 -4.88 -1.83 25.88
C LYS A 73 -3.37 -1.66 26.07
N LYS A 74 -2.67 -2.69 26.55
CA LYS A 74 -1.22 -2.66 26.78
C LYS A 74 -0.42 -2.83 25.48
N VAL A 75 -0.93 -3.60 24.53
CA VAL A 75 -0.17 -4.09 23.37
C VAL A 75 -0.63 -3.45 22.04
N CYS A 76 -1.92 -3.12 21.91
CA CYS A 76 -2.50 -2.57 20.70
C CYS A 76 -2.60 -1.04 20.74
N ASN A 77 -2.58 -0.40 19.57
CA ASN A 77 -2.71 1.05 19.46
C ASN A 77 -4.16 1.54 19.65
N ALA A 78 -5.13 0.71 19.28
CA ALA A 78 -6.55 0.99 19.44
C ALA A 78 -7.28 -0.29 19.85
N CYS A 79 -8.25 -0.16 20.76
CA CYS A 79 -9.11 -1.25 21.19
C CYS A 79 -10.55 -0.81 21.02
N VAL A 80 -11.36 -1.68 20.46
CA VAL A 80 -12.80 -1.48 20.28
C VAL A 80 -13.52 -2.65 20.95
N LEU A 81 -14.37 -2.33 21.92
CA LEU A 81 -15.19 -3.31 22.61
C LEU A 81 -16.44 -3.69 21.79
N ASP A 82 -16.97 -4.85 22.04
CA ASP A 82 -18.22 -5.33 21.45
C ASP A 82 -19.41 -4.39 21.73
N GLU A 83 -19.49 -3.82 22.93
CA GLU A 83 -20.49 -2.82 23.30
C GLU A 83 -20.45 -1.55 22.44
N GLU A 84 -19.28 -1.18 21.96
CA GLU A 84 -19.06 0.01 21.13
C GLU A 84 -19.44 -0.20 19.66
N PHE A 85 -19.63 -1.45 19.21
CA PHE A 85 -19.95 -1.74 17.81
C PHE A 85 -21.21 -1.02 17.33
N LYS A 86 -22.22 -0.88 18.19
CA LYS A 86 -23.43 -0.13 17.88
C LYS A 86 -23.17 1.35 17.59
N LYS A 87 -22.21 1.98 18.28
CA LYS A 87 -21.82 3.38 18.04
C LYS A 87 -21.12 3.51 16.68
N TYR A 88 -20.24 2.56 16.34
CA TYR A 88 -19.52 2.57 15.06
C TYR A 88 -20.41 2.21 13.86
N ASP A 89 -21.52 1.51 14.05
CA ASP A 89 -22.48 1.24 12.97
C ASP A 89 -23.13 2.55 12.47
N ALA A 90 -23.38 3.50 13.39
CA ALA A 90 -23.87 4.83 13.05
C ALA A 90 -22.75 5.75 12.51
N ASP A 91 -21.51 5.64 13.04
CA ASP A 91 -20.39 6.53 12.68
C ASP A 91 -19.43 5.92 11.64
N LYS A 92 -19.85 5.96 10.38
CA LYS A 92 -19.02 5.51 9.24
C LYS A 92 -17.72 6.31 9.07
N LYS A 93 -17.67 7.57 9.55
CA LYS A 93 -16.46 8.40 9.46
C LYS A 93 -15.42 7.95 10.48
N GLY A 94 -15.84 7.61 11.71
CA GLY A 94 -14.99 7.02 12.74
C GLY A 94 -14.37 5.72 12.29
N VAL A 95 -15.16 4.81 11.70
CA VAL A 95 -14.65 3.55 11.15
C VAL A 95 -13.60 3.77 10.04
N LYS A 96 -13.80 4.76 9.16
CA LYS A 96 -12.80 5.08 8.13
C LYS A 96 -11.50 5.57 8.76
N ARG A 97 -11.56 6.48 9.75
CA ARG A 97 -10.37 6.97 10.46
C ARG A 97 -9.64 5.82 11.17
N LEU A 98 -10.38 4.95 11.86
CA LEU A 98 -9.82 3.76 12.50
C LEU A 98 -9.12 2.85 11.47
N ALA A 99 -9.74 2.64 10.31
CA ALA A 99 -9.16 1.85 9.22
C ALA A 99 -7.91 2.48 8.61
N ASP A 100 -7.82 3.81 8.58
CA ASP A 100 -6.67 4.52 8.00
C ASP A 100 -5.49 4.59 8.97
N SER A 101 -5.76 4.73 10.27
CA SER A 101 -4.72 4.80 11.31
C SER A 101 -4.06 3.48 11.66
N ASN A 102 -4.71 2.33 11.39
CA ASN A 102 -4.20 1.00 11.75
C ASN A 102 -3.93 0.15 10.50
N ASP A 103 -2.86 -0.63 10.55
CA ASP A 103 -2.43 -1.51 9.45
C ASP A 103 -3.08 -2.90 9.57
N PHE A 104 -3.13 -3.47 10.77
CA PHE A 104 -3.74 -4.76 11.05
C PHE A 104 -4.83 -4.65 12.11
N PHE A 105 -5.78 -5.58 12.01
CA PHE A 105 -6.88 -5.72 12.95
C PHE A 105 -6.88 -7.12 13.51
N LEU A 106 -6.84 -7.24 14.84
CA LEU A 106 -7.09 -8.48 15.57
C LEU A 106 -8.57 -8.57 15.86
N GLY A 107 -9.14 -9.75 15.81
CA GLY A 107 -10.54 -10.00 16.15
C GLY A 107 -10.69 -11.26 16.96
N GLN A 108 -11.48 -11.20 18.05
CA GLN A 108 -11.87 -12.37 18.79
C GLN A 108 -12.82 -13.24 17.93
N ALA A 109 -12.58 -14.55 17.90
CA ALA A 109 -13.32 -15.48 17.03
C ALA A 109 -14.84 -15.40 17.23
N ALA A 110 -15.28 -15.30 18.49
CA ALA A 110 -16.70 -15.18 18.83
C ALA A 110 -17.36 -13.90 18.29
N LEU A 111 -16.60 -12.81 18.16
CA LEU A 111 -17.10 -11.51 17.70
C LEU A 111 -17.03 -11.32 16.18
N MET A 112 -16.42 -12.24 15.45
CA MET A 112 -16.22 -12.12 14.00
C MET A 112 -17.49 -11.84 13.18
N PRO A 113 -18.64 -12.48 13.47
CA PRO A 113 -19.90 -12.18 12.78
C PRO A 113 -20.37 -10.73 13.01
N ALA A 114 -20.23 -10.22 14.24
CA ALA A 114 -20.59 -8.84 14.58
C ALA A 114 -19.62 -7.84 13.92
N ILE A 115 -18.32 -8.12 13.93
CA ILE A 115 -17.29 -7.33 13.25
C ILE A 115 -17.57 -7.26 11.75
N ALA A 116 -17.91 -8.39 11.14
CA ALA A 116 -18.22 -8.44 9.70
C ALA A 116 -19.43 -7.58 9.35
N LYS A 117 -20.47 -7.59 10.18
CA LYS A 117 -21.69 -6.80 9.98
C LYS A 117 -21.42 -5.30 10.08
N THR A 118 -20.69 -4.85 11.10
CA THR A 118 -20.47 -3.44 11.42
C THR A 118 -19.33 -2.84 10.59
N PHE A 119 -18.17 -3.50 10.55
CA PHE A 119 -16.94 -2.97 9.96
C PHE A 119 -16.65 -3.52 8.56
N GLY A 120 -17.25 -4.63 8.15
CA GLY A 120 -16.95 -5.36 6.92
C GLY A 120 -17.08 -4.49 5.67
N ARG A 121 -18.06 -3.59 5.63
CA ARG A 121 -18.30 -2.67 4.50
C ARG A 121 -17.14 -1.71 4.23
N ILE A 122 -16.34 -1.38 5.25
CA ILE A 122 -15.21 -0.45 5.16
C ILE A 122 -13.88 -1.19 5.16
N LEU A 123 -13.69 -2.16 6.06
CA LEU A 123 -12.45 -2.94 6.17
C LEU A 123 -12.27 -3.95 5.03
N GLY A 124 -13.38 -4.52 4.50
CA GLY A 124 -13.35 -5.49 3.42
C GLY A 124 -12.64 -4.97 2.16
N PRO A 125 -13.12 -3.88 1.53
CA PRO A 125 -12.48 -3.30 0.34
C PRO A 125 -11.03 -2.86 0.57
N LYS A 126 -10.69 -2.40 1.81
CA LYS A 126 -9.32 -2.05 2.19
C LYS A 126 -8.42 -3.27 2.44
N GLY A 127 -8.98 -4.46 2.47
CA GLY A 127 -8.26 -5.71 2.75
C GLY A 127 -7.70 -5.79 4.18
N LYS A 128 -8.26 -5.01 5.11
CA LYS A 128 -7.81 -4.93 6.51
C LYS A 128 -8.70 -5.72 7.48
N MET A 129 -9.62 -6.54 6.98
CA MET A 129 -10.44 -7.43 7.81
C MET A 129 -9.54 -8.44 8.54
N PRO A 130 -9.81 -8.75 9.84
CA PRO A 130 -9.07 -9.79 10.54
C PRO A 130 -9.10 -11.10 9.75
N ASN A 131 -7.92 -11.62 9.42
CA ASN A 131 -7.77 -12.82 8.59
C ASN A 131 -7.12 -13.94 9.40
N PRO A 132 -7.71 -15.15 9.45
CA PRO A 132 -7.12 -16.29 10.13
C PRO A 132 -5.78 -16.72 9.53
N LYS A 133 -5.54 -16.51 8.22
CA LYS A 133 -4.26 -16.81 7.56
C LYS A 133 -3.09 -15.99 8.11
N ALA A 134 -3.36 -14.75 8.57
CA ALA A 134 -2.36 -13.90 9.22
C ALA A 134 -2.23 -14.17 10.73
N GLY A 135 -3.09 -15.03 11.30
CA GLY A 135 -3.19 -15.23 12.74
C GLY A 135 -3.90 -14.08 13.46
N CYS A 136 -4.69 -13.27 12.73
CA CYS A 136 -5.40 -12.12 13.30
C CYS A 136 -6.71 -12.49 14.00
N VAL A 137 -7.16 -13.74 13.92
CA VAL A 137 -8.34 -14.23 14.62
C VAL A 137 -7.87 -15.02 15.84
N VAL A 138 -8.32 -14.60 17.04
CA VAL A 138 -7.82 -15.12 18.30
C VAL A 138 -8.96 -15.72 19.14
N PRO A 139 -8.72 -16.81 19.86
CA PRO A 139 -9.66 -17.31 20.87
C PRO A 139 -9.70 -16.37 22.11
N PRO A 140 -10.71 -16.48 22.98
CA PRO A 140 -10.87 -15.60 24.13
C PRO A 140 -9.71 -15.66 25.13
N ASN A 141 -8.99 -16.78 25.21
CA ASN A 141 -7.89 -17.00 26.14
C ASN A 141 -6.50 -16.81 25.51
N ALA A 142 -6.39 -16.13 24.36
CA ALA A 142 -5.12 -15.95 23.66
C ALA A 142 -4.23 -14.90 24.33
N ASN A 143 -2.92 -15.12 24.25
CA ASN A 143 -1.95 -14.09 24.59
C ASN A 143 -1.70 -13.20 23.36
N LEU A 144 -1.99 -11.89 23.50
CA LEU A 144 -1.88 -10.94 22.39
C LEU A 144 -0.44 -10.46 22.13
N THR A 145 0.43 -10.51 23.14
CA THR A 145 1.82 -10.00 23.03
C THR A 145 2.60 -10.68 21.90
N PRO A 146 2.77 -12.02 21.87
CA PRO A 146 3.54 -12.68 20.82
C PRO A 146 2.88 -12.55 19.44
N LEU A 147 1.55 -12.41 19.40
CA LEU A 147 0.83 -12.20 18.14
C LEU A 147 1.14 -10.83 17.53
N VAL A 148 1.15 -9.78 18.34
CA VAL A 148 1.48 -8.43 17.86
C VAL A 148 2.94 -8.37 17.42
N GLU A 149 3.87 -9.00 18.14
CA GLU A 149 5.28 -9.10 17.72
C GLU A 149 5.42 -9.82 16.37
N LYS A 150 4.68 -10.91 16.17
CA LYS A 150 4.65 -11.61 14.89
C LYS A 150 4.09 -10.72 13.77
N LEU A 151 3.02 -9.97 14.04
CA LEU A 151 2.42 -9.05 13.07
C LEU A 151 3.35 -7.89 12.70
N GLN A 152 4.23 -7.44 13.60
CA GLN A 152 5.25 -6.43 13.28
C GLN A 152 6.20 -6.90 12.18
N LYS A 153 6.43 -8.21 12.07
CA LYS A 153 7.30 -8.84 11.07
C LYS A 153 6.54 -9.39 9.87
N THR A 154 5.20 -9.40 9.91
CA THR A 154 4.38 -9.99 8.86
C THR A 154 4.08 -8.98 7.76
N VAL A 155 4.22 -9.41 6.52
CA VAL A 155 3.90 -8.63 5.31
C VAL A 155 2.90 -9.42 4.47
N ARG A 156 1.92 -8.71 3.93
CA ARG A 156 0.97 -9.31 2.99
C ARG A 156 1.52 -9.28 1.58
N VAL A 157 1.58 -10.43 0.96
CA VAL A 157 1.96 -10.64 -0.44
C VAL A 157 0.68 -10.83 -1.23
N GLN A 158 0.40 -9.93 -2.16
CA GLN A 158 -0.85 -9.95 -2.91
C GLN A 158 -0.63 -9.69 -4.39
N ALA A 159 -1.17 -10.58 -5.26
CA ALA A 159 -1.33 -10.36 -6.68
C ALA A 159 -2.73 -10.81 -7.10
N LYS A 160 -3.69 -9.88 -7.15
CA LYS A 160 -5.10 -10.15 -7.50
C LYS A 160 -5.53 -9.51 -8.81
N THR A 161 -5.22 -8.23 -8.99
CA THR A 161 -5.63 -7.44 -10.16
C THR A 161 -4.53 -7.32 -11.20
N ALA A 162 -3.28 -7.29 -10.76
CA ALA A 162 -2.12 -7.16 -11.63
C ALA A 162 -1.12 -8.27 -11.31
N PRO A 163 -0.38 -8.79 -12.31
CA PRO A 163 0.63 -9.83 -12.11
C PRO A 163 1.93 -9.23 -11.55
N VAL A 164 1.79 -8.43 -10.50
CA VAL A 164 2.91 -7.75 -9.83
C VAL A 164 2.69 -7.81 -8.32
N VAL A 165 3.71 -8.27 -7.61
CA VAL A 165 3.80 -8.20 -6.16
C VAL A 165 4.73 -7.06 -5.80
N GLN A 166 4.27 -6.12 -5.00
CA GLN A 166 5.08 -5.02 -4.49
C GLN A 166 4.96 -4.94 -2.97
N LEU A 167 6.10 -4.99 -2.29
CA LEU A 167 6.12 -4.99 -0.83
C LEU A 167 7.38 -4.31 -0.27
N VAL A 168 7.30 -3.88 0.98
CA VAL A 168 8.41 -3.28 1.71
C VAL A 168 9.11 -4.38 2.51
N VAL A 169 10.41 -4.56 2.26
CA VAL A 169 11.25 -5.57 2.92
C VAL A 169 12.10 -5.01 4.06
N GLY A 170 12.32 -3.70 4.07
CA GLY A 170 13.10 -3.06 5.11
C GLY A 170 13.27 -1.56 4.94
N ASN A 171 14.19 -1.02 5.69
CA ASN A 171 14.51 0.40 5.75
C ASN A 171 15.99 0.63 5.41
N GLU A 172 16.33 1.82 4.97
CA GLU A 172 17.71 2.26 4.67
C GLU A 172 18.67 2.07 5.84
N SER A 173 18.19 2.22 7.09
CA SER A 173 18.99 2.09 8.31
C SER A 173 19.31 0.65 8.72
N MET A 174 18.76 -0.36 8.04
CA MET A 174 19.02 -1.77 8.34
C MET A 174 20.35 -2.23 7.75
N SER A 175 20.93 -3.27 8.37
CA SER A 175 22.13 -3.93 7.83
C SER A 175 21.82 -4.64 6.52
N ASP A 176 22.82 -4.80 5.66
CA ASP A 176 22.65 -5.50 4.38
C ASP A 176 22.34 -6.98 4.60
N THR A 177 22.87 -7.58 5.66
CA THR A 177 22.61 -8.97 6.05
C THR A 177 21.14 -9.18 6.40
N ASP A 178 20.57 -8.35 7.27
CA ASP A 178 19.17 -8.44 7.68
C ASP A 178 18.20 -8.21 6.50
N LEU A 179 18.57 -7.25 5.62
CA LEU A 179 17.81 -6.98 4.40
C LEU A 179 17.82 -8.18 3.44
N MET A 180 18.98 -8.81 3.29
CA MET A 180 19.11 -10.00 2.46
C MET A 180 18.29 -11.17 2.98
N ASP A 181 18.29 -11.40 4.29
CA ASP A 181 17.50 -12.47 4.89
C ASP A 181 15.99 -12.22 4.70
N ASN A 182 15.55 -10.98 4.86
CA ASN A 182 14.17 -10.60 4.58
C ASN A 182 13.80 -10.79 3.09
N ILE A 183 14.66 -10.33 2.18
CA ILE A 183 14.44 -10.45 0.73
C ILE A 183 14.35 -11.92 0.31
N MET A 184 15.29 -12.73 0.77
CA MET A 184 15.34 -14.15 0.42
C MET A 184 14.14 -14.92 0.96
N THR A 185 13.76 -14.67 2.22
CA THR A 185 12.58 -15.29 2.83
C THR A 185 11.32 -14.97 2.04
N VAL A 186 11.13 -13.71 1.69
CA VAL A 186 9.96 -13.26 0.92
C VAL A 186 9.99 -13.82 -0.51
N TYR A 187 11.14 -13.77 -1.18
CA TYR A 187 11.30 -14.30 -2.55
C TYR A 187 11.00 -15.80 -2.61
N ASN A 188 11.59 -16.59 -1.71
CA ASN A 188 11.36 -18.03 -1.65
C ASN A 188 9.88 -18.35 -1.38
N HIS A 189 9.24 -17.61 -0.47
CA HIS A 189 7.83 -17.80 -0.17
C HIS A 189 6.94 -17.47 -1.38
N ILE A 190 7.25 -16.41 -2.14
CA ILE A 190 6.53 -16.08 -3.37
C ILE A 190 6.70 -17.20 -4.40
N THR A 191 7.93 -17.66 -4.60
CA THR A 191 8.25 -18.71 -5.57
C THR A 191 7.50 -20.00 -5.26
N HIS A 192 7.52 -20.46 -4.02
CA HIS A 192 6.81 -21.68 -3.61
C HIS A 192 5.28 -21.56 -3.64
N ALA A 193 4.73 -20.34 -3.53
CA ALA A 193 3.29 -20.11 -3.60
C ALA A 193 2.75 -20.04 -5.05
N LEU A 194 3.63 -20.02 -6.04
CA LEU A 194 3.27 -19.97 -7.46
C LEU A 194 3.19 -21.37 -8.06
N PRO A 195 2.21 -21.66 -8.94
CA PRO A 195 2.02 -23.00 -9.52
C PRO A 195 3.18 -23.47 -10.40
N GLY A 196 3.93 -22.56 -11.00
CA GLY A 196 5.12 -22.89 -11.83
C GLY A 196 6.42 -22.39 -11.21
N GLU A 197 6.44 -22.13 -9.90
CA GLU A 197 7.61 -21.69 -9.14
C GLU A 197 8.40 -20.56 -9.84
N GLU A 198 9.71 -20.76 -10.08
CA GLU A 198 10.56 -19.75 -10.74
C GLU A 198 10.14 -19.44 -12.18
N ASN A 199 9.49 -20.37 -12.88
CA ASN A 199 9.05 -20.15 -14.26
C ASN A 199 8.01 -19.04 -14.37
N ASN A 200 7.22 -18.81 -13.32
CA ASN A 200 6.21 -17.75 -13.28
C ASN A 200 6.79 -16.39 -12.90
N VAL A 201 8.05 -16.34 -12.49
CA VAL A 201 8.74 -15.07 -12.22
C VAL A 201 9.31 -14.50 -13.52
N ARG A 202 8.96 -13.26 -13.87
CA ARG A 202 9.47 -12.57 -15.05
C ARG A 202 10.69 -11.72 -14.70
N HIS A 203 10.54 -10.81 -13.75
CA HIS A 203 11.59 -9.92 -13.29
C HIS A 203 11.46 -9.68 -11.79
N VAL A 204 12.61 -9.58 -11.14
CA VAL A 204 12.72 -9.15 -9.74
C VAL A 204 13.44 -7.82 -9.73
N LEU A 205 12.86 -6.83 -9.07
CA LEU A 205 13.33 -5.47 -9.03
C LEU A 205 13.45 -5.02 -7.58
N LEU A 206 14.51 -4.28 -7.30
CA LEU A 206 14.72 -3.62 -6.01
C LEU A 206 14.78 -2.12 -6.21
N LYS A 207 14.19 -1.36 -5.30
CA LYS A 207 14.28 0.09 -5.30
C LYS A 207 14.11 0.67 -3.90
N TYR A 208 14.65 1.86 -3.66
CA TYR A 208 14.15 2.73 -2.60
C TYR A 208 12.79 3.33 -2.99
N ALA A 209 12.00 3.74 -2.01
CA ALA A 209 10.69 4.32 -2.25
C ALA A 209 10.72 5.46 -3.29
N MET A 210 11.74 6.32 -3.23
CA MET A 210 11.94 7.47 -4.13
C MET A 210 13.20 7.31 -5.02
N GLY A 211 13.76 6.12 -5.09
CA GLY A 211 14.97 5.83 -5.89
C GLY A 211 14.69 5.21 -7.26
N PRO A 212 15.72 5.06 -8.08
CA PRO A 212 15.64 4.33 -9.34
C PRO A 212 15.35 2.85 -9.10
N VAL A 213 14.81 2.20 -10.13
CA VAL A 213 14.49 0.78 -10.11
C VAL A 213 15.70 0.00 -10.63
N ILE A 214 16.19 -0.96 -9.84
CA ILE A 214 17.31 -1.83 -10.21
C ILE A 214 16.82 -3.26 -10.39
N ARG A 215 17.12 -3.86 -11.55
CA ARG A 215 16.77 -5.23 -11.85
C ARG A 215 17.82 -6.18 -11.25
N VAL A 216 17.35 -7.19 -10.53
CA VAL A 216 18.17 -8.26 -9.97
C VAL A 216 18.61 -9.19 -11.11
N GLY A 217 19.90 -9.59 -11.14
CA GLY A 217 20.44 -10.48 -12.16
C GLY A 217 20.68 -9.84 -13.53
N ALA A 218 20.50 -8.53 -13.71
CA ALA A 218 20.87 -7.83 -14.90
C ALA A 218 22.32 -7.33 -14.82
N GLN A 219 23.14 -7.63 -15.82
CA GLN A 219 24.42 -6.95 -16.01
C GLN A 219 24.19 -5.44 -16.08
N PRO A 220 25.17 -4.59 -15.68
CA PRO A 220 25.03 -3.15 -15.70
C PRO A 220 24.73 -2.69 -17.13
N ALA A 221 23.47 -2.49 -17.45
CA ALA A 221 23.10 -1.67 -18.59
C ALA A 221 23.61 -0.26 -18.27
N ALA A 222 24.38 0.32 -19.20
CA ALA A 222 24.78 1.71 -19.19
C ALA A 222 23.59 2.57 -18.74
N LYS A 223 23.85 3.57 -17.87
CA LYS A 223 22.85 4.52 -17.37
C LYS A 223 21.91 4.89 -18.52
N PRO A 224 20.58 4.77 -18.37
CA PRO A 224 19.70 5.40 -19.31
C PRO A 224 19.97 6.89 -19.20
N GLU A 225 20.56 7.46 -20.25
CA GLU A 225 20.61 8.90 -20.42
C GLU A 225 19.22 9.44 -20.20
N SER A 226 19.11 10.38 -19.27
CA SER A 226 17.89 11.11 -19.00
C SER A 226 17.39 11.67 -20.35
N LYS A 227 16.34 11.07 -20.90
CA LYS A 227 15.58 11.71 -21.97
C LYS A 227 15.01 12.98 -21.37
N SER A 228 15.71 14.07 -21.59
CA SER A 228 15.22 15.42 -21.42
C SER A 228 13.87 15.53 -22.11
N ASN A 229 12.86 15.96 -21.39
CA ASN A 229 11.54 16.30 -21.92
C ASN A 229 11.71 17.26 -23.10
N PRO A 230 11.10 16.99 -24.28
CA PRO A 230 11.16 17.90 -25.41
C PRO A 230 10.09 19.01 -25.35
N HIS A 231 9.83 19.56 -24.15
CA HIS A 231 8.83 20.63 -23.97
C HIS A 231 9.38 21.94 -23.40
N GLU A 232 10.72 22.15 -23.45
CA GLU A 232 11.29 23.48 -23.18
C GLU A 232 12.24 23.86 -24.29
N ALA A 233 11.70 24.26 -25.40
CA ALA A 233 12.42 25.10 -26.39
C ALA A 233 11.41 25.76 -27.33
N LYS A 234 10.87 26.90 -26.91
CA LYS A 234 10.53 28.03 -27.79
C LYS A 234 10.00 29.18 -26.90
N ALA A 235 10.94 29.92 -26.40
CA ALA A 235 10.74 31.31 -26.02
C ALA A 235 12.01 32.07 -26.41
N GLU A 236 12.09 32.47 -27.65
CA GLU A 236 12.96 33.57 -28.11
C GLU A 236 12.09 34.51 -28.94
N SER A 237 11.88 35.68 -28.37
CA SER A 237 11.46 36.87 -29.08
C SER A 237 12.63 37.39 -29.92
N PRO A 238 12.39 38.09 -31.08
CA PRO A 238 12.51 39.52 -31.00
C PRO A 238 11.58 40.33 -31.93
N LYS A 239 11.28 41.52 -31.44
CA LYS A 239 11.25 42.84 -32.09
C LYS A 239 10.27 43.20 -33.21
N GLU A 240 9.66 44.34 -32.86
CA GLU A 240 9.33 45.53 -33.67
C GLU A 240 8.01 45.58 -34.42
N SER A 241 7.26 46.56 -33.93
CA SER A 241 6.04 47.22 -34.44
C SER A 241 6.25 47.89 -35.82
N PRO A 242 5.19 48.29 -36.60
CA PRO A 242 4.41 49.45 -36.21
C PRO A 242 2.87 49.43 -36.53
N LYS A 243 2.15 50.20 -35.72
CA LYS A 243 0.93 51.00 -35.94
C LYS A 243 0.16 50.82 -37.28
N GLU A 244 -1.15 50.61 -37.09
CA GLU A 244 -2.19 51.53 -37.62
C GLU A 244 -3.61 51.01 -37.26
N GLU A 245 -4.31 51.91 -36.62
CA GLU A 245 -5.66 52.42 -36.77
C GLU A 245 -6.90 51.55 -36.53
N LYS A 246 -7.68 52.09 -35.57
CA LYS A 246 -9.09 51.84 -35.27
C LYS A 246 -10.01 52.16 -36.48
N PRO A 247 -11.27 51.72 -36.54
CA PRO A 247 -12.26 52.35 -35.67
C PRO A 247 -13.35 51.43 -35.08
N ALA A 248 -13.99 52.04 -34.13
CA ALA A 248 -15.13 51.69 -33.34
C ALA A 248 -16.44 51.45 -34.11
N LYS A 249 -17.32 50.72 -33.45
CA LYS A 249 -18.79 50.90 -33.32
C LYS A 249 -19.38 49.59 -32.77
N GLU A 250 -20.12 49.51 -31.83
CA GLU A 250 -21.24 50.18 -31.15
C GLU A 250 -22.21 49.09 -30.63
N LYS A 251 -22.47 49.20 -29.39
CA LYS A 251 -23.70 48.92 -28.61
C LYS A 251 -24.81 48.02 -29.16
N SER A 252 -25.28 47.10 -28.28
CA SER A 252 -26.66 47.04 -27.73
C SER A 252 -26.78 45.84 -26.77
N LYS A 253 -26.96 46.02 -25.52
CA LYS A 253 -28.12 46.13 -24.63
C LYS A 253 -29.37 45.29 -25.08
N ALA A 254 -29.74 44.32 -24.22
CA ALA A 254 -31.08 44.06 -23.68
C ALA A 254 -31.10 42.70 -23.03
N ALA A 255 -31.20 42.56 -21.74
CA ALA A 255 -32.38 42.70 -20.88
C ALA A 255 -33.09 41.34 -20.65
N LYS A 256 -33.13 40.95 -19.38
CA LYS A 256 -34.00 39.92 -18.75
C LYS A 256 -35.48 40.15 -19.03
N PRO A 257 -36.33 39.09 -18.89
CA PRO A 257 -37.23 39.22 -17.74
C PRO A 257 -37.43 37.92 -16.93
N LYS A 258 -37.72 38.15 -15.65
CA LYS A 258 -38.40 37.29 -14.67
C LYS A 258 -39.88 37.19 -14.99
N LYS A 259 -40.51 36.04 -14.63
CA LYS A 259 -41.87 35.92 -14.09
C LYS A 259 -42.04 34.48 -13.64
N SER A 260 -42.25 34.16 -12.43
CA SER A 260 -43.37 34.34 -11.47
C SER A 260 -44.43 33.21 -11.56
N LYS A 261 -44.52 32.44 -10.45
CA LYS A 261 -45.70 31.97 -9.69
C LYS A 261 -46.98 31.57 -10.43
N LYS A 262 -47.46 30.38 -10.04
CA LYS A 262 -48.83 30.06 -9.53
C LYS A 262 -48.79 28.55 -9.18
N GLU A 263 -48.97 28.08 -8.00
CA GLU A 263 -50.12 27.97 -7.09
C GLU A 263 -51.35 27.24 -7.68
N ALA A 264 -51.84 26.32 -6.83
CA ALA A 264 -53.12 25.67 -6.69
C ALA A 264 -53.23 24.34 -7.49
N GLY A 265 -53.57 23.21 -6.94
CA GLY A 265 -54.45 22.80 -5.84
C GLY A 265 -55.24 21.60 -6.36
N GLU A 266 -55.22 20.57 -5.67
CA GLU A 266 -56.24 19.65 -5.19
C GLU A 266 -55.60 18.45 -4.56
#